data_1be576e9f599322c352fae06d2bcb2f4
#
_entry.id   1be576e9f599322c352fae06d2bcb2f4
#
_cell.length_a   1.000
_cell.length_b   1.000
_cell.length_c   1.000
_cell.angle_alpha   90.00
_cell.angle_beta   90.00
_cell.angle_gamma   90.00
#
_symmetry.space_group_name_H-M   'P 1'
#
loop_
_entity.id
_entity.type
_entity.pdbx_description
1 polymer ?
#
loop_
_entity_poly.entity_id
_entity_poly.type
_entity_poly.pdbx_seq_one_letter_code
_entity_poly.pdbx_strand_id
1 'polypeptide(L)'
;WHALRALEWLRLAATGELGKEGEPFEVPHFPGAILADTTVVYAEDAASFQVWDAAAMTYGFINLVPLAAKPSIHAVTGFYTLLGQPVLEQRWGPGTLSETPPVRGVWLRISAPLANEPWQAPATWSELCKASRAGGIDLDRVLMRLFRSIRDGQQHILLVGFPMPEHIGDKNVRMHWQPIRLPVLAQGDVIRKGFRPGKES
;
A
#
# COMPACT_ATOMS: atom_id res chain seq x y z
N TRP A 1 5.82 -36.30 -13.54
CA TRP A 1 4.64 -35.48 -13.22
C TRP A 1 4.98 -33.98 -13.18
N HIS A 2 6.03 -33.58 -12.44
CA HIS A 2 6.43 -32.18 -12.33
C HIS A 2 6.85 -31.55 -13.67
N ALA A 3 7.59 -32.27 -14.53
CA ALA A 3 8.03 -31.77 -15.82
C ALA A 3 6.85 -31.49 -16.78
N LEU A 4 5.86 -32.36 -16.81
CA LEU A 4 4.66 -32.16 -17.64
C LEU A 4 3.85 -30.95 -17.16
N ARG A 5 3.73 -30.75 -15.85
CA ARG A 5 3.02 -29.60 -15.28
C ARG A 5 3.77 -28.28 -15.54
N ALA A 6 5.10 -28.30 -15.49
CA ALA A 6 5.91 -27.15 -15.86
C ALA A 6 5.79 -26.78 -17.34
N LEU A 7 5.78 -27.77 -18.23
CA LEU A 7 5.55 -27.56 -19.66
C LEU A 7 4.16 -26.99 -19.95
N GLU A 8 3.12 -27.51 -19.29
CA GLU A 8 1.78 -26.98 -19.41
C GLU A 8 1.69 -25.55 -18.92
N TRP A 9 2.29 -25.25 -17.74
CA TRP A 9 2.37 -23.89 -17.22
C TRP A 9 3.06 -22.93 -18.19
N LEU A 10 4.22 -23.34 -18.77
CA LEU A 10 4.93 -22.53 -19.76
C LEU A 10 4.10 -22.31 -21.02
N ARG A 11 3.36 -23.31 -21.47
CA ARG A 11 2.45 -23.19 -22.63
C ARG A 11 1.34 -22.18 -22.34
N LEU A 12 0.68 -22.30 -21.19
CA LEU A 12 -0.38 -21.38 -20.76
C LEU A 12 0.16 -19.94 -20.58
N ALA A 13 1.39 -19.79 -20.06
CA ALA A 13 2.04 -18.50 -19.97
C ALA A 13 2.29 -17.88 -21.35
N ALA A 14 2.78 -18.67 -22.30
CA ALA A 14 3.07 -18.20 -23.65
C ALA A 14 1.80 -17.83 -24.46
N THR A 15 0.66 -18.46 -24.16
CA THR A 15 -0.62 -18.17 -24.79
C THR A 15 -1.47 -17.15 -24.06
N GLY A 16 -1.02 -16.66 -22.90
CA GLY A 16 -1.80 -15.73 -22.05
C GLY A 16 -2.97 -16.39 -21.33
N GLU A 17 -2.99 -17.72 -21.26
CA GLU A 17 -4.07 -18.53 -20.67
C GLU A 17 -3.79 -18.95 -19.21
N LEU A 18 -2.77 -18.38 -18.57
CA LEU A 18 -2.34 -18.75 -17.21
C LEU A 18 -3.42 -18.49 -16.16
N GLY A 19 -4.17 -17.41 -16.32
CA GLY A 19 -5.25 -17.06 -15.42
C GLY A 19 -6.60 -17.42 -16.04
N LYS A 20 -7.40 -18.21 -15.34
CA LYS A 20 -8.76 -18.52 -15.75
C LYS A 20 -9.74 -17.54 -15.10
N GLU A 21 -10.78 -17.18 -15.85
CA GLU A 21 -11.87 -16.39 -15.32
C GLU A 21 -12.44 -17.03 -14.03
N GLY A 22 -12.58 -16.22 -12.97
CA GLY A 22 -13.02 -16.68 -11.65
C GLY A 22 -11.90 -17.17 -10.72
N GLU A 23 -10.65 -17.30 -11.18
CA GLU A 23 -9.54 -17.58 -10.26
C GLU A 23 -9.17 -16.33 -9.44
N PRO A 24 -8.77 -16.49 -8.15
CA PRO A 24 -8.33 -15.37 -7.33
C PRO A 24 -7.17 -14.62 -7.99
N PHE A 25 -7.23 -13.30 -7.98
CA PHE A 25 -6.15 -12.48 -8.48
C PHE A 25 -5.02 -12.44 -7.45
N GLU A 26 -3.83 -12.93 -7.82
CA GLU A 26 -2.68 -12.92 -6.91
C GLU A 26 -2.07 -11.51 -6.82
N VAL A 27 -2.02 -11.00 -5.60
CA VAL A 27 -1.36 -9.72 -5.32
C VAL A 27 0.15 -9.91 -5.34
N PRO A 28 0.90 -9.04 -6.04
CA PRO A 28 2.35 -9.08 -6.00
C PRO A 28 2.87 -9.02 -4.55
N HIS A 29 3.70 -9.97 -4.18
CA HIS A 29 4.31 -10.03 -2.87
C HIS A 29 5.57 -9.15 -2.82
N PHE A 30 5.71 -8.33 -1.76
CA PHE A 30 6.86 -7.44 -1.55
C PHE A 30 7.85 -8.07 -0.56
N PRO A 31 8.88 -8.77 -1.01
CA PRO A 31 9.71 -9.59 -0.12
C PRO A 31 10.59 -8.80 0.85
N GLY A 32 10.97 -7.57 0.52
CA GLY A 32 11.90 -6.78 1.35
C GLY A 32 11.29 -5.59 2.07
N ALA A 33 10.15 -5.09 1.62
CA ALA A 33 9.48 -3.90 2.17
C ALA A 33 8.39 -4.24 3.19
N ILE A 34 8.09 -5.53 3.37
CA ILE A 34 7.01 -5.97 4.22
C ILE A 34 7.43 -5.89 5.68
N LEU A 35 6.53 -5.33 6.44
CA LEU A 35 6.55 -5.26 7.87
C LEU A 35 6.58 -6.68 8.46
N ALA A 36 7.76 -7.21 8.74
CA ALA A 36 7.87 -8.51 9.39
C ALA A 36 7.05 -8.58 10.70
N ASP A 37 6.83 -7.43 11.36
CA ASP A 37 6.24 -7.36 12.70
C ASP A 37 4.97 -6.49 12.79
N THR A 38 4.49 -5.89 11.70
CA THR A 38 3.31 -5.03 11.74
C THR A 38 2.37 -5.36 10.59
N THR A 39 1.18 -5.83 10.92
CA THR A 39 0.09 -6.04 9.96
C THR A 39 -0.84 -4.82 9.97
N VAL A 40 -1.25 -4.37 8.81
CA VAL A 40 -2.26 -3.33 8.67
C VAL A 40 -3.54 -3.95 8.14
N VAL A 41 -4.66 -3.68 8.79
CA VAL A 41 -5.99 -4.09 8.36
C VAL A 41 -6.82 -2.86 8.00
N TYR A 42 -7.64 -3.01 7.00
CA TYR A 42 -8.54 -1.98 6.48
C TYR A 42 -9.85 -2.61 6.01
N ALA A 43 -10.89 -1.81 5.94
CA ALA A 43 -12.18 -2.23 5.40
C ALA A 43 -12.37 -1.61 4.02
N GLU A 44 -12.60 -2.47 3.03
CA GLU A 44 -12.89 -2.08 1.64
C GLU A 44 -14.09 -2.85 1.11
N ASP A 45 -15.00 -2.11 0.49
CA ASP A 45 -16.19 -2.62 -0.16
C ASP A 45 -16.50 -1.80 -1.43
N ALA A 46 -17.61 -2.10 -2.06
CA ALA A 46 -18.02 -1.37 -3.27
C ALA A 46 -18.33 0.11 -2.98
N ALA A 47 -18.76 0.45 -1.78
CA ALA A 47 -19.07 1.84 -1.41
C ALA A 47 -17.78 2.64 -1.17
N SER A 48 -16.80 2.07 -0.49
CA SER A 48 -15.49 2.69 -0.29
C SER A 48 -14.76 2.88 -1.64
N PHE A 49 -14.89 1.92 -2.56
CA PHE A 49 -14.31 2.05 -3.90
C PHE A 49 -14.91 3.24 -4.69
N GLN A 50 -16.21 3.48 -4.58
CA GLN A 50 -16.84 4.66 -5.21
C GLN A 50 -16.27 5.98 -4.68
N VAL A 51 -15.96 6.05 -3.38
CA VAL A 51 -15.29 7.22 -2.80
C VAL A 51 -13.92 7.42 -3.42
N TRP A 52 -13.15 6.33 -3.59
CA TRP A 52 -11.83 6.40 -4.21
C TRP A 52 -11.88 6.77 -5.69
N ASP A 53 -12.84 6.25 -6.44
CA ASP A 53 -13.01 6.55 -7.86
C ASP A 53 -13.36 8.02 -8.09
N ALA A 54 -14.21 8.59 -7.22
CA ALA A 54 -14.58 10.00 -7.26
C ALA A 54 -13.51 10.96 -6.69
N ALA A 55 -12.55 10.46 -5.89
CA ALA A 55 -11.58 11.30 -5.21
C ALA A 55 -10.54 11.87 -6.18
N ALA A 56 -10.41 13.18 -6.24
CA ALA A 56 -9.35 13.86 -7.01
C ALA A 56 -7.96 13.72 -6.34
N MET A 57 -7.93 13.39 -5.04
CA MET A 57 -6.69 13.27 -4.26
C MET A 57 -6.04 11.92 -4.49
N THR A 58 -4.72 11.94 -4.68
CA THR A 58 -3.91 10.73 -4.87
C THR A 58 -3.00 10.39 -3.71
N TYR A 59 -2.92 11.26 -2.69
CA TYR A 59 -2.11 11.03 -1.49
C TYR A 59 -2.56 11.90 -0.32
N GLY A 60 -2.22 11.48 0.89
CA GLY A 60 -2.55 12.18 2.12
C GLY A 60 -2.08 11.45 3.37
N PHE A 61 -2.73 11.70 4.49
CA PHE A 61 -2.44 11.08 5.77
C PHE A 61 -3.43 9.98 6.12
N ILE A 62 -2.96 8.96 6.86
CA ILE A 62 -3.79 7.95 7.48
C ILE A 62 -3.63 8.00 9.00
N ASN A 63 -4.66 7.59 9.69
CA ASN A 63 -4.62 7.27 11.10
C ASN A 63 -4.69 5.75 11.30
N LEU A 64 -3.80 5.23 12.11
CA LEU A 64 -3.66 3.82 12.43
C LEU A 64 -3.78 3.63 13.93
N VAL A 65 -4.65 2.72 14.36
CA VAL A 65 -4.83 2.39 15.77
C VAL A 65 -4.57 0.91 15.98
N PRO A 66 -3.77 0.51 16.96
CA PRO A 66 -3.55 -0.90 17.27
C PRO A 66 -4.88 -1.60 17.63
N LEU A 67 -5.01 -2.87 17.28
CA LEU A 67 -6.11 -3.68 17.77
C LEU A 67 -5.93 -3.97 19.26
N ALA A 68 -7.01 -3.88 20.04
CA ALA A 68 -6.98 -4.11 21.48
C ALA A 68 -6.49 -5.52 21.83
N ALA A 69 -6.95 -6.55 21.08
CA ALA A 69 -6.58 -7.93 21.30
C ALA A 69 -5.17 -8.30 20.79
N LYS A 70 -4.63 -7.54 19.82
CA LYS A 70 -3.34 -7.80 19.18
C LYS A 70 -2.65 -6.52 18.73
N PRO A 71 -1.89 -5.86 19.63
CA PRO A 71 -1.30 -4.53 19.35
C PRO A 71 -0.30 -4.47 18.19
N SER A 72 0.22 -5.62 17.74
CA SER A 72 1.06 -5.70 16.54
C SER A 72 0.29 -5.49 15.22
N ILE A 73 -1.06 -5.58 15.28
CA ILE A 73 -1.93 -5.31 14.13
C ILE A 73 -2.51 -3.90 14.28
N HIS A 74 -2.38 -3.09 13.24
CA HIS A 74 -2.91 -1.74 13.20
C HIS A 74 -4.11 -1.66 12.25
N ALA A 75 -5.22 -1.14 12.74
CA ALA A 75 -6.39 -0.87 11.94
C ALA A 75 -6.33 0.56 11.37
N VAL A 76 -6.64 0.71 10.10
CA VAL A 76 -6.86 2.03 9.50
C VAL A 76 -8.19 2.57 10.04
N THR A 77 -8.18 3.75 10.63
CA THR A 77 -9.41 4.40 11.12
C THR A 77 -9.87 5.54 10.21
N GLY A 78 -9.00 6.04 9.35
CA GLY A 78 -9.39 7.03 8.36
C GLY A 78 -8.26 7.47 7.45
N PHE A 79 -8.67 7.92 6.29
CA PHE A 79 -7.83 8.53 5.26
C PHE A 79 -8.17 10.02 5.17
N TYR A 80 -7.16 10.85 5.13
CA TYR A 80 -7.30 12.32 5.22
C TYR A 80 -6.51 13.00 4.11
N THR A 81 -6.98 14.17 3.69
CA THR A 81 -6.24 15.07 2.81
C THR A 81 -5.01 15.66 3.53
N LEU A 82 -4.18 16.40 2.79
CA LEU A 82 -3.06 17.17 3.38
C LEU A 82 -3.53 18.25 4.36
N LEU A 83 -4.77 18.70 4.24
CA LEU A 83 -5.38 19.69 5.14
C LEU A 83 -6.10 19.06 6.32
N GLY A 84 -6.04 17.73 6.45
CA GLY A 84 -6.68 17.00 7.54
C GLY A 84 -8.19 16.78 7.36
N GLN A 85 -8.74 17.07 6.19
CA GLN A 85 -10.14 16.78 5.88
C GLN A 85 -10.30 15.27 5.62
N PRO A 86 -11.36 14.63 6.13
CA PRO A 86 -11.59 13.21 5.88
C PRO A 86 -11.90 12.95 4.40
N VAL A 87 -11.28 11.91 3.87
CA VAL A 87 -11.58 11.33 2.55
C VAL A 87 -12.46 10.11 2.73
N LEU A 88 -12.04 9.21 3.63
CA LEU A 88 -12.78 8.01 3.99
C LEU A 88 -12.49 7.68 5.46
N GLU A 89 -13.53 7.55 6.26
CA GLU A 89 -13.44 7.08 7.64
C GLU A 89 -13.88 5.61 7.72
N GLN A 90 -13.11 4.81 8.45
CA GLN A 90 -13.39 3.40 8.64
C GLN A 90 -13.94 3.15 10.05
N ARG A 91 -15.02 2.40 10.14
CA ARG A 91 -15.69 2.07 11.40
C ARG A 91 -15.32 0.66 11.83
N TRP A 92 -14.94 0.53 13.07
CA TRP A 92 -14.61 -0.74 13.71
C TRP A 92 -15.60 -1.02 14.83
N GLY A 93 -15.88 -2.28 15.10
CA GLY A 93 -16.78 -2.69 16.17
C GLY A 93 -16.31 -2.20 17.56
N PRO A 94 -17.24 -2.10 18.53
CA PRO A 94 -16.88 -1.70 19.89
C PRO A 94 -15.79 -2.61 20.48
N GLY A 95 -14.81 -2.02 21.18
CA GLY A 95 -13.72 -2.78 21.83
C GLY A 95 -12.70 -3.39 20.87
N THR A 96 -12.83 -3.16 19.55
CA THR A 96 -11.86 -3.69 18.56
C THR A 96 -10.53 -2.91 18.60
N LEU A 97 -10.60 -1.62 18.78
CA LEU A 97 -9.43 -0.73 18.79
C LEU A 97 -8.94 -0.51 20.22
N SER A 98 -7.61 -0.32 20.36
CA SER A 98 -7.03 0.11 21.62
C SER A 98 -7.38 1.58 21.92
N GLU A 99 -7.27 1.98 23.18
CA GLU A 99 -7.47 3.38 23.61
C GLU A 99 -6.24 4.25 23.37
N THR A 100 -5.20 3.72 22.74
CA THR A 100 -3.97 4.46 22.45
C THR A 100 -4.18 5.51 21.37
N PRO A 101 -3.48 6.65 21.43
CA PRO A 101 -3.55 7.65 20.37
C PRO A 101 -3.19 7.07 19.01
N PRO A 102 -3.84 7.51 17.92
CA PRO A 102 -3.55 7.04 16.58
C PRO A 102 -2.09 7.32 16.18
N VAL A 103 -1.47 6.34 15.55
CA VAL A 103 -0.20 6.54 14.84
C VAL A 103 -0.51 7.11 13.46
N ARG A 104 0.17 8.19 13.09
CA ARG A 104 -0.01 8.80 11.78
C ARG A 104 0.87 8.12 10.75
N GLY A 105 0.28 7.73 9.64
CA GLY A 105 0.97 7.27 8.45
C GLY A 105 0.63 8.12 7.23
N VAL A 106 1.02 7.65 6.08
CA VAL A 106 0.74 8.29 4.79
C VAL A 106 0.08 7.30 3.84
N TRP A 107 -0.77 7.79 2.95
CA TRP A 107 -1.35 6.97 1.89
C TRP A 107 -1.07 7.57 0.52
N LEU A 108 -1.00 6.70 -0.45
CA LEU A 108 -0.75 7.00 -1.84
C LEU A 108 -1.64 6.10 -2.70
N ARG A 109 -2.38 6.68 -3.63
CA ARG A 109 -3.20 5.94 -4.60
C ARG A 109 -2.57 6.04 -5.99
N ILE A 110 -2.35 4.90 -6.61
CA ILE A 110 -1.86 4.76 -7.98
C ILE A 110 -2.92 4.09 -8.86
N SER A 111 -2.79 4.26 -10.16
CA SER A 111 -3.79 3.77 -11.13
C SER A 111 -3.64 2.29 -11.50
N ALA A 112 -2.53 1.67 -11.16
CA ALA A 112 -2.23 0.28 -11.48
C ALA A 112 -1.43 -0.38 -10.35
N PRO A 113 -1.44 -1.72 -10.23
CA PRO A 113 -0.63 -2.43 -9.26
C PRO A 113 0.85 -2.05 -9.36
N LEU A 114 1.52 -2.00 -8.19
CA LEU A 114 2.97 -1.80 -8.13
C LEU A 114 3.67 -3.05 -8.67
N ALA A 115 4.17 -2.96 -9.89
CA ALA A 115 4.97 -4.02 -10.48
C ALA A 115 6.12 -3.40 -11.29
N ASN A 116 7.31 -3.97 -11.20
CA ASN A 116 8.44 -3.62 -12.07
C ASN A 116 8.35 -4.33 -13.40
N GLU A 117 7.87 -5.56 -13.36
CA GLU A 117 7.61 -6.45 -14.49
C GLU A 117 6.31 -7.20 -14.21
N PRO A 118 5.71 -7.91 -15.19
CA PRO A 118 4.35 -8.46 -15.07
C PRO A 118 4.04 -9.26 -13.81
N TRP A 119 5.07 -9.78 -13.13
CA TRP A 119 4.89 -10.66 -11.96
C TRP A 119 5.81 -10.34 -10.79
N GLN A 120 6.54 -9.23 -10.86
CA GLN A 120 7.52 -8.90 -9.83
C GLN A 120 7.16 -7.61 -9.09
N ALA A 121 6.88 -7.73 -7.81
CA ALA A 121 6.77 -6.58 -6.93
C ALA A 121 8.15 -5.93 -6.67
N PRO A 122 8.21 -4.63 -6.44
CA PRO A 122 9.44 -3.95 -6.04
C PRO A 122 10.03 -4.56 -4.77
N ALA A 123 11.29 -4.97 -4.82
CA ALA A 123 12.04 -5.49 -3.67
C ALA A 123 12.91 -4.42 -3.02
N THR A 124 13.26 -3.37 -3.76
CA THR A 124 14.10 -2.27 -3.29
C THR A 124 13.37 -0.93 -3.36
N TRP A 125 13.87 0.06 -2.61
CA TRP A 125 13.35 1.44 -2.67
C TRP A 125 13.41 2.03 -4.09
N SER A 126 14.50 1.79 -4.79
CA SER A 126 14.68 2.28 -6.17
C SER A 126 13.63 1.70 -7.12
N GLU A 127 13.33 0.41 -6.99
CA GLU A 127 12.28 -0.27 -7.76
C GLU A 127 10.89 0.25 -7.42
N LEU A 128 10.63 0.49 -6.13
CA LEU A 128 9.37 1.09 -5.67
C LEU A 128 9.17 2.49 -6.27
N CYS A 129 10.21 3.33 -6.25
CA CYS A 129 10.18 4.65 -6.88
C CYS A 129 9.95 4.56 -8.41
N LYS A 130 10.58 3.59 -9.07
CA LYS A 130 10.40 3.36 -10.51
C LYS A 130 8.97 2.92 -10.83
N ALA A 131 8.43 1.96 -10.10
CA ALA A 131 7.05 1.48 -10.28
C ALA A 131 6.02 2.58 -9.99
N SER A 132 6.23 3.38 -8.93
CA SER A 132 5.37 4.53 -8.61
C SER A 132 5.38 5.58 -9.72
N ARG A 133 6.53 5.88 -10.34
CA ARG A 133 6.62 6.80 -11.48
C ARG A 133 5.92 6.26 -12.71
N ALA A 134 5.99 4.96 -12.97
CA ALA A 134 5.21 4.33 -14.03
C ALA A 134 3.70 4.49 -13.81
N GLY A 135 3.25 4.50 -12.54
CA GLY A 135 1.88 4.84 -12.13
C GLY A 135 1.58 6.34 -12.06
N GLY A 136 2.48 7.21 -12.56
CA GLY A 136 2.29 8.66 -12.64
C GLY A 136 2.64 9.43 -11.35
N ILE A 137 3.30 8.80 -10.37
CA ILE A 137 3.59 9.41 -9.07
C ILE A 137 5.10 9.43 -8.76
N ASP A 138 5.61 10.62 -8.50
CA ASP A 138 6.94 10.82 -7.95
C ASP A 138 6.89 10.63 -6.42
N LEU A 139 7.19 9.40 -5.97
CA LEU A 139 7.12 8.99 -4.57
C LEU A 139 8.00 9.86 -3.67
N ASP A 140 9.23 10.14 -4.09
CA ASP A 140 10.16 10.97 -3.31
C ASP A 140 9.60 12.37 -3.07
N ARG A 141 9.04 12.97 -4.11
CA ARG A 141 8.43 14.32 -4.03
C ARG A 141 7.19 14.33 -3.13
N VAL A 142 6.35 13.29 -3.23
CA VAL A 142 5.15 13.14 -2.40
C VAL A 142 5.53 13.00 -0.94
N LEU A 143 6.46 12.09 -0.63
CA LEU A 143 6.91 11.87 0.75
C LEU A 143 7.59 13.09 1.33
N MET A 144 8.45 13.78 0.57
CA MET A 144 9.05 15.05 1.02
C MET A 144 7.99 16.09 1.41
N ARG A 145 6.90 16.17 0.65
CA ARG A 145 5.80 17.09 0.95
C ARG A 145 5.04 16.70 2.20
N LEU A 146 4.73 15.41 2.36
CA LEU A 146 4.04 14.86 3.53
C LEU A 146 4.88 15.01 4.80
N PHE A 147 6.15 14.66 4.75
CA PHE A 147 7.04 14.69 5.92
C PHE A 147 7.48 16.07 6.37
N ARG A 148 7.22 17.13 5.60
CA ARG A 148 7.37 18.49 6.11
C ARG A 148 6.47 18.80 7.30
N SER A 149 5.33 18.12 7.40
CA SER A 149 4.35 18.27 8.49
C SER A 149 4.47 17.21 9.58
N ILE A 150 5.23 16.13 9.36
CA ILE A 150 5.48 15.06 10.33
C ILE A 150 6.94 15.16 10.80
N ARG A 151 7.17 15.53 12.07
CA ARG A 151 8.50 15.76 12.63
C ARG A 151 8.68 15.05 13.96
N ASP A 152 8.17 13.85 14.10
CA ASP A 152 8.13 13.16 15.38
C ASP A 152 9.29 12.17 15.59
N GLY A 153 10.13 11.92 14.57
CA GLY A 153 11.23 10.96 14.65
C GLY A 153 10.76 9.51 14.78
N GLN A 154 9.47 9.26 14.57
CA GLN A 154 8.89 7.92 14.65
C GLN A 154 8.94 7.20 13.31
N GLN A 155 8.75 5.90 13.37
CA GLN A 155 8.60 5.08 12.17
C GLN A 155 7.17 5.23 11.65
N HIS A 156 7.05 5.53 10.36
CA HIS A 156 5.77 5.68 9.70
C HIS A 156 5.48 4.54 8.72
N ILE A 157 4.21 4.35 8.44
CA ILE A 157 3.71 3.40 7.46
C ILE A 157 3.23 4.17 6.24
N LEU A 158 3.66 3.74 5.06
CA LEU A 158 3.10 4.13 3.77
C LEU A 158 2.11 3.05 3.34
N LEU A 159 0.85 3.42 3.10
CA LEU A 159 -0.10 2.56 2.39
C LEU A 159 -0.12 2.96 0.92
N VAL A 160 0.21 2.03 0.05
CA VAL A 160 0.05 2.20 -1.39
C VAL A 160 -1.20 1.48 -1.85
N GLY A 161 -2.18 2.24 -2.32
CA GLY A 161 -3.45 1.75 -2.83
C GLY A 161 -3.48 1.70 -4.34
N PHE A 162 -4.03 0.64 -4.89
CA PHE A 162 -4.28 0.48 -6.32
C PHE A 162 -5.56 -0.32 -6.56
N PRO A 163 -6.27 -0.01 -7.66
CA PRO A 163 -7.47 -0.76 -8.02
C PRO A 163 -7.09 -2.17 -8.48
N MET A 164 -7.82 -3.16 -8.00
CA MET A 164 -7.58 -4.56 -8.33
C MET A 164 -8.90 -5.35 -8.32
N PRO A 165 -9.14 -6.23 -9.30
CA PRO A 165 -10.25 -7.17 -9.24
C PRO A 165 -10.00 -8.22 -8.16
N GLU A 166 -11.04 -8.78 -7.58
CA GLU A 166 -10.93 -9.87 -6.60
C GLU A 166 -10.60 -11.20 -7.27
N HIS A 167 -11.19 -11.40 -8.47
CA HIS A 167 -10.92 -12.55 -9.32
C HIS A 167 -10.59 -12.11 -10.74
N ILE A 168 -9.91 -12.97 -11.48
CA ILE A 168 -9.60 -12.73 -12.88
C ILE A 168 -10.91 -12.68 -13.68
N GLY A 169 -11.10 -11.62 -14.48
CA GLY A 169 -12.32 -11.38 -15.25
C GLY A 169 -13.40 -10.60 -14.52
N ASP A 170 -13.26 -10.35 -13.22
CA ASP A 170 -14.22 -9.52 -12.48
C ASP A 170 -14.26 -8.09 -13.02
N LYS A 171 -15.47 -7.59 -13.24
CA LYS A 171 -15.71 -6.18 -13.56
C LYS A 171 -15.71 -5.29 -12.31
N ASN A 172 -15.94 -5.89 -11.15
CA ASN A 172 -15.92 -5.18 -9.89
C ASN A 172 -14.48 -5.08 -9.37
N VAL A 173 -14.05 -3.86 -9.15
CA VAL A 173 -12.72 -3.53 -8.68
C VAL A 173 -12.82 -3.01 -7.26
N ARG A 174 -11.87 -3.36 -6.42
CA ARG A 174 -11.71 -2.82 -5.06
C ARG A 174 -10.35 -2.18 -4.91
N MET A 175 -10.19 -1.30 -3.94
CA MET A 175 -8.87 -0.79 -3.58
C MET A 175 -8.13 -1.85 -2.77
N HIS A 176 -6.99 -2.25 -3.27
CA HIS A 176 -6.03 -3.02 -2.50
C HIS A 176 -4.98 -2.09 -1.91
N TRP A 177 -4.69 -2.23 -0.61
CA TRP A 177 -3.74 -1.39 0.10
C TRP A 177 -2.54 -2.21 0.56
N GLN A 178 -1.37 -1.89 0.03
CA GLN A 178 -0.11 -2.52 0.40
C GLN A 178 0.62 -1.66 1.44
N PRO A 179 0.83 -2.17 2.67
CA PRO A 179 1.61 -1.46 3.67
C PRO A 179 3.11 -1.59 3.39
N ILE A 180 3.82 -0.48 3.55
CA ILE A 180 5.27 -0.40 3.43
C ILE A 180 5.79 0.38 4.64
N ARG A 181 6.77 -0.18 5.35
CA ARG A 181 7.43 0.51 6.45
C ARG A 181 8.40 1.54 5.89
N LEU A 182 8.24 2.78 6.29
CA LEU A 182 9.21 3.82 5.95
C LEU A 182 10.37 3.77 6.95
N PRO A 183 11.60 4.09 6.53
CA PRO A 183 12.71 4.23 7.45
C PRO A 183 12.43 5.36 8.47
N VAL A 184 12.98 5.24 9.66
CA VAL A 184 12.92 6.32 10.67
C VAL A 184 13.66 7.54 10.13
N LEU A 185 12.93 8.64 10.02
CA LEU A 185 13.49 9.90 9.53
C LEU A 185 13.86 10.79 10.71
N ALA A 186 15.14 11.03 10.87
CA ALA A 186 15.61 12.00 11.85
C ALA A 186 15.10 13.40 11.47
N GLN A 187 14.68 14.15 12.48
CA GLN A 187 14.20 15.52 12.32
C GLN A 187 15.22 16.37 11.54
N GLY A 188 14.83 16.91 10.40
CA GLY A 188 15.67 17.75 9.54
C GLY A 188 16.45 17.01 8.44
N ASP A 189 16.58 15.69 8.46
CA ASP A 189 17.29 14.95 7.41
C ASP A 189 16.53 14.94 6.07
N VAL A 190 15.21 14.88 6.13
CA VAL A 190 14.34 14.94 4.93
C VAL A 190 14.49 16.28 4.20
N ILE A 191 14.68 17.37 4.94
CA ILE A 191 14.84 18.71 4.37
C ILE A 191 16.21 18.88 3.71
N ARG A 192 17.27 18.29 4.28
CA ARG A 192 18.66 18.45 3.80
C ARG A 192 19.08 17.45 2.73
N LYS A 193 18.61 16.20 2.80
CA LYS A 193 19.14 15.08 2.00
C LYS A 193 18.11 14.48 1.03
N GLY A 194 16.86 14.95 1.07
CA GLY A 194 15.74 14.25 0.44
C GLY A 194 15.43 12.94 1.16
N PHE A 195 14.37 12.26 0.70
CA PHE A 195 14.04 10.93 1.19
C PHE A 195 15.05 9.93 0.59
N ARG A 196 16.09 9.63 1.34
CA ARG A 196 17.04 8.57 0.98
C ARG A 196 16.93 7.50 2.05
N PRO A 197 16.43 6.32 1.74
CA PRO A 197 16.57 5.17 2.62
C PRO A 197 18.07 4.99 2.87
N GLY A 198 18.45 4.69 4.11
CA GLY A 198 19.83 4.37 4.44
C GLY A 198 20.36 3.34 3.45
N LYS A 199 21.65 3.38 3.16
CA LYS A 199 22.28 2.37 2.30
C LYS A 199 21.86 1.00 2.82
N GLU A 200 21.20 0.25 1.97
CA GLU A 200 20.93 -1.15 2.20
C GLU A 200 22.29 -1.82 2.45
N SER A 201 22.46 -2.28 3.70
CA SER A 201 23.57 -3.16 4.06
C SER A 201 23.19 -4.59 3.76
#